data_b7772c3de4cc15e7d2af64923f6ed06b
#
_entry.id   b7772c3de4cc15e7d2af64923f6ed06b
#
_cell.length_a   1.000
_cell.length_b   1.000
_cell.length_c   1.000
_cell.angle_alpha   90.00
_cell.angle_beta   90.00
_cell.angle_gamma   90.00
#
_symmetry.space_group_name_H-M   'P 1'
#
loop_
_entity.id
_entity.type
_entity.pdbx_description
1 polymer ?
#
loop_
_entity_poly.entity_id
_entity_poly.type
_entity_poly.pdbx_seq_one_letter_code
_entity_poly.pdbx_strand_id
1 'polypeptide(L)'
;MKKKVLIISASPRKGGNSDMLCDKFLEGALDAGHNAEKIRLSEKKISFCNGCYYCADHKGACVYKDDMTELLAKMIDADVIVLASPVYFYTIDGQLKTFIDRCVARYTEISGKEFYYIITAADTEKKNMSKAVECIRGFAVDCLEGTKEKGIIYGLGVWKKGEISTTPFLEKAYKMGKNC
;
A
#
# COMPACT_ATOMS: atom_id res chain seq x y z
N MET A 1 -13.39 -5.69 -17.08
CA MET A 1 -13.93 -4.32 -16.84
C MET A 1 -12.79 -3.40 -16.45
N LYS A 2 -12.85 -2.13 -16.82
CA LYS A 2 -11.84 -1.13 -16.42
C LYS A 2 -11.97 -0.83 -14.94
N LYS A 3 -10.90 -1.00 -14.16
CA LYS A 3 -10.84 -0.74 -12.70
C LYS A 3 -10.07 0.54 -12.39
N LYS A 4 -10.35 1.14 -11.23
CA LYS A 4 -9.53 2.19 -10.60
C LYS A 4 -8.52 1.52 -9.66
N VAL A 5 -7.24 1.67 -9.95
CA VAL A 5 -6.13 1.03 -9.22
C VAL A 5 -5.33 2.09 -8.48
N LEU A 6 -5.31 2.04 -7.17
CA LEU A 6 -4.53 2.94 -6.31
C LEU A 6 -3.33 2.19 -5.72
N ILE A 7 -2.13 2.68 -6.00
CA ILE A 7 -0.89 2.11 -5.49
C ILE A 7 -0.28 3.06 -4.46
N ILE A 8 -0.17 2.60 -3.22
CA ILE A 8 0.45 3.33 -2.11
C ILE A 8 1.86 2.80 -1.90
N SER A 9 2.85 3.60 -2.29
CA SER A 9 4.28 3.32 -2.09
C SER A 9 4.76 4.00 -0.81
N ALA A 10 5.01 3.22 0.24
CA ALA A 10 5.42 3.76 1.53
C ALA A 10 6.95 3.93 1.66
N SER A 11 7.74 3.37 0.74
CA SER A 11 9.19 3.51 0.79
C SER A 11 9.65 4.96 0.88
N PRO A 12 10.52 5.32 1.85
CA PRO A 12 11.13 6.64 1.92
C PRO A 12 12.12 6.90 0.78
N ARG A 13 12.59 5.85 0.09
CA ARG A 13 13.59 5.94 -0.98
C ARG A 13 12.90 6.04 -2.34
N LYS A 14 12.99 7.19 -3.01
CA LYS A 14 12.57 7.34 -4.42
C LYS A 14 13.41 6.40 -5.31
N GLY A 15 12.75 5.56 -6.11
CA GLY A 15 13.39 4.49 -6.88
C GLY A 15 14.02 3.41 -5.98
N GLY A 16 13.52 3.23 -4.75
CA GLY A 16 13.87 2.10 -3.89
C GLY A 16 13.23 0.80 -4.37
N ASN A 17 13.60 -0.34 -3.78
CA ASN A 17 13.18 -1.66 -4.27
C ASN A 17 11.65 -1.82 -4.33
N SER A 18 10.92 -1.47 -3.26
CA SER A 18 9.46 -1.51 -3.27
C SER A 18 8.83 -0.47 -4.20
N ASP A 19 9.44 0.72 -4.32
CA ASP A 19 8.97 1.77 -5.22
C ASP A 19 9.07 1.37 -6.70
N MET A 20 10.17 0.68 -7.09
CA MET A 20 10.34 0.10 -8.44
C MET A 20 9.32 -1.01 -8.73
N LEU A 21 8.99 -1.84 -7.75
CA LEU A 21 7.93 -2.85 -7.91
C LEU A 21 6.56 -2.19 -8.10
N CYS A 22 6.29 -1.09 -7.40
CA CYS A 22 5.08 -0.29 -7.59
C CYS A 22 5.01 0.28 -9.02
N ASP A 23 6.15 0.76 -9.57
CA ASP A 23 6.21 1.28 -10.95
C ASP A 23 5.87 0.18 -11.95
N LYS A 24 6.37 -1.03 -11.76
CA LYS A 24 6.07 -2.16 -12.64
C LYS A 24 4.64 -2.68 -12.50
N PHE A 25 4.08 -2.66 -11.29
CA PHE A 25 2.65 -2.95 -11.10
C PHE A 25 1.79 -1.91 -11.83
N LEU A 26 2.13 -0.61 -11.68
CA LEU A 26 1.45 0.49 -12.38
C LEU A 26 1.47 0.32 -13.90
N GLU A 27 2.66 0.05 -14.45
CA GLU A 27 2.85 -0.20 -15.89
C GLU A 27 1.92 -1.33 -16.38
N GLY A 28 1.92 -2.48 -15.68
CA GLY A 28 1.05 -3.61 -16.03
C GLY A 28 -0.45 -3.26 -15.95
N ALA A 29 -0.87 -2.53 -14.93
CA ALA A 29 -2.27 -2.11 -14.78
C ALA A 29 -2.71 -1.14 -15.90
N LEU A 30 -1.85 -0.20 -16.28
CA LEU A 30 -2.11 0.73 -17.39
C LEU A 30 -2.17 -0.02 -18.73
N ASP A 31 -1.27 -0.96 -18.99
CA ASP A 31 -1.25 -1.78 -20.19
C ASP A 31 -2.50 -2.68 -20.32
N ALA A 32 -3.11 -3.06 -19.19
CA ALA A 32 -4.39 -3.75 -19.16
C ALA A 32 -5.60 -2.81 -19.37
N GLY A 33 -5.37 -1.51 -19.52
CA GLY A 33 -6.42 -0.51 -19.75
C GLY A 33 -7.12 -0.01 -18.48
N HIS A 34 -6.57 -0.30 -17.30
CA HIS A 34 -7.08 0.21 -16.03
C HIS A 34 -6.78 1.71 -15.86
N ASN A 35 -7.51 2.38 -14.98
CA ASN A 35 -7.18 3.73 -14.51
C ASN A 35 -6.33 3.59 -13.25
N ALA A 36 -5.01 3.69 -13.39
CA ALA A 36 -4.08 3.41 -12.31
C ALA A 36 -3.25 4.65 -11.95
N GLU A 37 -3.05 4.87 -10.65
CA GLU A 37 -2.14 5.88 -10.13
C GLU A 37 -1.28 5.34 -8.99
N LYS A 38 -0.06 5.86 -8.88
CA LYS A 38 0.85 5.59 -7.76
C LYS A 38 1.05 6.84 -6.93
N ILE A 39 0.91 6.70 -5.62
CA ILE A 39 1.18 7.76 -4.64
C ILE A 39 2.33 7.32 -3.74
N ARG A 40 3.31 8.20 -3.59
CA ARG A 40 4.43 8.00 -2.65
C ARG A 40 4.15 8.74 -1.36
N LEU A 41 4.04 8.00 -0.25
CA LEU A 41 3.78 8.60 1.06
C LEU A 41 4.90 9.54 1.51
N SER A 42 6.15 9.31 1.07
CA SER A 42 7.29 10.19 1.35
C SER A 42 7.19 11.59 0.74
N GLU A 43 6.27 11.80 -0.20
CA GLU A 43 5.99 13.11 -0.83
C GLU A 43 4.72 13.77 -0.26
N LYS A 44 4.12 13.16 0.76
CA LYS A 44 2.88 13.62 1.38
C LYS A 44 3.11 14.05 2.83
N LYS A 45 2.34 15.05 3.25
CA LYS A 45 2.32 15.50 4.65
C LYS A 45 1.19 14.80 5.37
N ILE A 46 1.53 13.83 6.23
CA ILE A 46 0.57 13.06 7.00
C ILE A 46 1.03 13.08 8.46
N SER A 47 0.26 13.72 9.33
CA SER A 47 0.49 13.73 10.77
C SER A 47 0.10 12.38 11.39
N PHE A 48 0.72 11.98 12.49
CA PHE A 48 0.30 10.80 13.26
C PHE A 48 -1.11 10.97 13.82
N CYS A 49 -1.87 9.90 13.88
CA CYS A 49 -3.14 9.89 14.59
C CYS A 49 -2.87 10.06 16.10
N ASN A 50 -3.50 11.04 16.73
CA ASN A 50 -3.38 11.29 18.18
C ASN A 50 -4.53 10.68 19.00
N GLY A 51 -5.42 9.91 18.37
CA GLY A 51 -6.53 9.24 19.05
C GLY A 51 -7.59 10.19 19.64
N CYS A 52 -7.74 11.39 19.11
CA CYS A 52 -8.61 12.43 19.68
C CYS A 52 -10.12 12.20 19.45
N TYR A 53 -10.51 11.19 18.70
CA TYR A 53 -11.89 10.85 18.34
C TYR A 53 -12.68 11.96 17.61
N TYR A 54 -12.06 13.08 17.26
CA TYR A 54 -12.73 14.17 16.55
C TYR A 54 -13.48 13.71 15.30
N CYS A 55 -12.90 12.80 14.52
CA CYS A 55 -13.52 12.28 13.30
C CYS A 55 -14.81 11.49 13.57
N ALA A 56 -14.97 10.83 14.72
CA ALA A 56 -16.18 10.10 15.08
C ALA A 56 -17.38 11.05 15.21
N ASP A 57 -17.16 12.23 15.81
CA ASP A 57 -18.22 13.21 16.05
C ASP A 57 -18.43 14.17 14.88
N HIS A 58 -17.55 14.16 13.87
CA HIS A 58 -17.53 15.12 12.75
C HIS A 58 -17.63 14.45 11.38
N LYS A 59 -18.43 13.39 11.25
CA LYS A 59 -18.73 12.71 9.97
C LYS A 59 -17.47 12.31 9.19
N GLY A 60 -16.45 11.79 9.89
CA GLY A 60 -15.20 11.37 9.29
C GLY A 60 -14.21 12.49 8.96
N ALA A 61 -14.49 13.74 9.31
CA ALA A 61 -13.53 14.83 9.15
C ALA A 61 -12.44 14.73 10.22
N CYS A 62 -11.17 14.76 9.80
CA CYS A 62 -10.05 14.78 10.73
C CYS A 62 -9.75 16.20 11.22
N VAL A 63 -9.26 16.33 12.46
CA VAL A 63 -8.78 17.61 13.01
C VAL A 63 -7.56 18.14 12.22
N TYR A 64 -6.72 17.24 11.71
CA TYR A 64 -5.59 17.61 10.88
C TYR A 64 -6.02 17.95 9.45
N LYS A 65 -5.54 19.08 8.95
CA LYS A 65 -5.73 19.54 7.57
C LYS A 65 -4.47 19.22 6.76
N ASP A 66 -4.30 17.96 6.44
CA ASP A 66 -3.15 17.44 5.71
C ASP A 66 -3.57 16.57 4.52
N ASP A 67 -2.61 15.99 3.80
CA ASP A 67 -2.86 15.23 2.57
C ASP A 67 -3.72 13.97 2.79
N MET A 68 -3.90 13.53 4.03
CA MET A 68 -4.66 12.30 4.32
C MET A 68 -6.12 12.38 3.88
N THR A 69 -6.71 13.57 3.88
CA THR A 69 -8.11 13.75 3.44
C THR A 69 -8.28 13.34 1.96
N GLU A 70 -7.37 13.78 1.08
CA GLU A 70 -7.37 13.40 -0.33
C GLU A 70 -7.07 11.91 -0.52
N LEU A 71 -6.06 11.40 0.19
CA LEU A 71 -5.65 10.00 0.10
C LEU A 71 -6.75 9.04 0.51
N LEU A 72 -7.46 9.36 1.57
CA LEU A 72 -8.58 8.54 2.05
C LEU A 72 -9.76 8.55 1.06
N ALA A 73 -10.06 9.69 0.44
CA ALA A 73 -11.07 9.75 -0.61
C ALA A 73 -10.68 8.87 -1.82
N LYS A 74 -9.41 8.86 -2.22
CA LYS A 74 -8.90 7.99 -3.28
C LYS A 74 -8.98 6.50 -2.92
N MET A 75 -8.71 6.11 -1.68
CA MET A 75 -8.89 4.72 -1.23
C MET A 75 -10.36 4.28 -1.32
N ILE A 76 -11.27 5.14 -0.92
CA ILE A 76 -12.71 4.86 -0.99
C ILE A 76 -13.18 4.71 -2.44
N ASP A 77 -12.66 5.51 -3.36
CA ASP A 77 -13.02 5.50 -4.79
C ASP A 77 -12.36 4.36 -5.59
N ALA A 78 -11.25 3.79 -5.11
CA ALA A 78 -10.52 2.73 -5.80
C ALA A 78 -11.29 1.39 -5.77
N ASP A 79 -11.11 0.57 -6.82
CA ASP A 79 -11.56 -0.83 -6.88
C ASP A 79 -10.46 -1.76 -6.36
N VAL A 80 -9.20 -1.42 -6.68
CA VAL A 80 -7.99 -2.17 -6.33
C VAL A 80 -7.05 -1.27 -5.56
N ILE A 81 -6.54 -1.76 -4.45
CA ILE A 81 -5.58 -1.05 -3.60
C ILE A 81 -4.31 -1.89 -3.47
N VAL A 82 -3.16 -1.30 -3.77
CA VAL A 82 -1.85 -1.91 -3.58
C VAL A 82 -1.15 -1.21 -2.43
N LEU A 83 -0.80 -1.95 -1.37
CA LEU A 83 -0.03 -1.44 -0.25
C LEU A 83 1.40 -1.97 -0.33
N ALA A 84 2.37 -1.07 -0.46
CA ALA A 84 3.77 -1.43 -0.62
C ALA A 84 4.63 -0.85 0.51
N SER A 85 5.41 -1.73 1.16
CA SER A 85 6.31 -1.38 2.25
C SER A 85 7.65 -2.11 2.16
N PRO A 86 8.77 -1.43 2.43
CA PRO A 86 9.98 -2.13 2.87
C PRO A 86 9.73 -2.71 4.27
N VAL A 87 10.45 -3.79 4.59
CA VAL A 87 10.42 -4.38 5.94
C VAL A 87 11.49 -3.72 6.80
N TYR A 88 11.06 -3.10 7.88
CA TYR A 88 11.92 -2.56 8.91
C TYR A 88 11.64 -3.27 10.24
N PHE A 89 12.68 -3.91 10.82
CA PHE A 89 12.54 -4.70 12.04
C PHE A 89 11.38 -5.72 12.01
N TYR A 90 11.32 -6.49 10.91
CA TYR A 90 10.33 -7.53 10.64
C TYR A 90 8.87 -7.07 10.50
N THR A 91 8.61 -5.77 10.42
CA THR A 91 7.26 -5.21 10.21
C THR A 91 7.25 -4.19 9.07
N ILE A 92 6.08 -3.60 8.80
CA ILE A 92 5.93 -2.51 7.83
C ILE A 92 6.66 -1.25 8.32
N ASP A 93 6.99 -0.35 7.40
CA ASP A 93 7.59 0.93 7.75
C ASP A 93 6.61 1.88 8.44
N GLY A 94 7.16 2.88 9.13
CA GLY A 94 6.36 3.86 9.89
C GLY A 94 5.43 4.69 9.01
N GLN A 95 5.80 4.96 7.75
CA GLN A 95 4.99 5.72 6.80
C GLN A 95 3.68 4.99 6.49
N LEU A 96 3.77 3.68 6.18
CA LEU A 96 2.56 2.89 5.93
C LEU A 96 1.71 2.75 7.19
N LYS A 97 2.34 2.54 8.36
CA LYS A 97 1.58 2.45 9.61
C LYS A 97 0.84 3.75 9.93
N THR A 98 1.51 4.90 9.77
CA THR A 98 0.88 6.22 9.94
C THR A 98 -0.31 6.39 9.00
N PHE A 99 -0.15 6.03 7.73
CA PHE A 99 -1.22 6.08 6.75
C PHE A 99 -2.42 5.21 7.17
N ILE A 100 -2.17 3.96 7.56
CA ILE A 100 -3.21 3.03 8.03
C ILE A 100 -3.94 3.59 9.26
N ASP A 101 -3.22 4.09 10.26
CA ASP A 101 -3.82 4.65 11.47
C ASP A 101 -4.73 5.84 11.18
N ARG A 102 -4.39 6.63 10.17
CA ARG A 102 -5.18 7.78 9.75
C ARG A 102 -6.41 7.41 8.92
N CYS A 103 -6.51 6.16 8.44
CA CYS A 103 -7.73 5.66 7.81
C CYS A 103 -8.90 5.55 8.80
N VAL A 104 -8.66 5.57 10.11
CA VAL A 104 -9.70 5.48 11.17
C VAL A 104 -10.86 6.45 10.94
N ALA A 105 -10.60 7.59 10.31
CA ALA A 105 -11.62 8.62 10.07
C ALA A 105 -12.82 8.13 9.22
N ARG A 106 -12.57 7.24 8.24
CA ARG A 106 -13.60 6.77 7.30
C ARG A 106 -13.34 5.33 6.83
N TYR A 107 -12.64 4.51 7.61
CA TYR A 107 -12.23 3.15 7.18
C TYR A 107 -13.42 2.26 6.81
N THR A 108 -14.57 2.43 7.42
CA THR A 108 -15.79 1.67 7.12
C THR A 108 -16.33 1.90 5.71
N GLU A 109 -15.91 2.99 5.05
CA GLU A 109 -16.27 3.29 3.66
C GLU A 109 -15.32 2.59 2.66
N ILE A 110 -14.19 2.04 3.12
CA ILE A 110 -13.25 1.26 2.32
C ILE A 110 -13.71 -0.20 2.33
N SER A 111 -14.78 -0.50 1.60
CA SER A 111 -15.39 -1.84 1.58
C SER A 111 -15.38 -2.45 0.19
N GLY A 112 -15.40 -3.79 0.11
CA GLY A 112 -15.50 -4.52 -1.16
C GLY A 112 -14.28 -4.41 -2.09
N LYS A 113 -13.12 -3.95 -1.61
CA LYS A 113 -11.92 -3.71 -2.42
C LYS A 113 -11.09 -4.98 -2.61
N GLU A 114 -10.33 -5.01 -3.71
CA GLU A 114 -9.28 -6.00 -3.93
C GLU A 114 -7.94 -5.44 -3.47
N PHE A 115 -7.21 -6.19 -2.64
CA PHE A 115 -5.92 -5.79 -2.10
C PHE A 115 -4.77 -6.62 -2.66
N TYR A 116 -3.68 -5.94 -2.99
CA TYR A 116 -2.38 -6.52 -3.30
C TYR A 116 -1.32 -5.94 -2.35
N TYR A 117 -0.33 -6.76 -1.99
CA TYR A 117 0.76 -6.31 -1.13
C TYR A 117 2.10 -6.44 -1.83
N ILE A 118 2.98 -5.48 -1.62
CA ILE A 118 4.37 -5.50 -2.08
C ILE A 118 5.27 -5.35 -0.85
N ILE A 119 5.99 -6.40 -0.51
CA ILE A 119 6.89 -6.44 0.64
C ILE A 119 8.33 -6.63 0.13
N THR A 120 9.24 -5.74 0.51
CA THR A 120 10.67 -5.88 0.17
C THR A 120 11.53 -5.96 1.42
N ALA A 121 12.51 -6.87 1.42
CA ALA A 121 13.37 -7.11 2.56
C ALA A 121 14.78 -7.52 2.15
N ALA A 122 15.76 -7.24 3.01
CA ALA A 122 17.11 -7.77 2.91
C ALA A 122 17.14 -9.29 3.19
N ASP A 123 16.28 -9.75 4.07
CA ASP A 123 16.12 -11.16 4.41
C ASP A 123 15.65 -11.97 3.19
N THR A 124 16.13 -13.20 3.05
CA THR A 124 15.79 -14.12 1.96
C THR A 124 14.65 -15.07 2.32
N GLU A 125 14.34 -15.19 3.60
CA GLU A 125 13.37 -16.15 4.12
C GLU A 125 11.95 -15.55 4.16
N LYS A 126 11.08 -16.05 3.29
CA LYS A 126 9.68 -15.59 3.22
C LYS A 126 8.94 -15.69 4.57
N LYS A 127 9.22 -16.71 5.38
CA LYS A 127 8.59 -16.91 6.69
C LYS A 127 8.82 -15.73 7.63
N ASN A 128 9.96 -15.05 7.53
CA ASN A 128 10.31 -13.90 8.36
C ASN A 128 9.49 -12.64 8.01
N MET A 129 8.78 -12.66 6.87
CA MET A 129 7.91 -11.54 6.44
C MET A 129 6.50 -11.63 7.01
N SER A 130 6.16 -12.70 7.72
CA SER A 130 4.80 -12.94 8.24
C SER A 130 4.27 -11.76 9.04
N LYS A 131 5.07 -11.21 9.95
CA LYS A 131 4.65 -10.07 10.79
C LYS A 131 4.31 -8.82 9.97
N ALA A 132 5.10 -8.53 8.92
CA ALA A 132 4.83 -7.39 8.04
C ALA A 132 3.53 -7.61 7.25
N VAL A 133 3.28 -8.81 6.77
CA VAL A 133 2.05 -9.17 6.05
C VAL A 133 0.84 -9.11 7.00
N GLU A 134 0.96 -9.67 8.21
CA GLU A 134 -0.13 -9.65 9.20
C GLU A 134 -0.47 -8.21 9.65
N CYS A 135 0.50 -7.29 9.74
CA CYS A 135 0.20 -5.88 9.99
C CYS A 135 -0.72 -5.27 8.92
N ILE A 136 -0.54 -5.66 7.63
CA ILE A 136 -1.40 -5.17 6.55
C ILE A 136 -2.75 -5.90 6.59
N ARG A 137 -2.77 -7.20 6.84
CA ARG A 137 -4.00 -8.02 6.92
C ARG A 137 -4.90 -7.54 8.03
N GLY A 138 -4.36 -7.21 9.22
CA GLY A 138 -5.13 -6.65 10.32
C GLY A 138 -5.94 -5.41 9.92
N PHE A 139 -5.42 -4.60 9.00
CA PHE A 139 -6.17 -3.49 8.41
C PHE A 139 -7.06 -3.97 7.24
N ALA A 140 -6.46 -4.55 6.21
CA ALA A 140 -7.10 -4.76 4.91
C ALA A 140 -8.09 -5.93 4.89
N VAL A 141 -7.97 -6.90 5.81
CA VAL A 141 -8.81 -8.10 5.86
C VAL A 141 -9.68 -8.12 7.10
N ASP A 142 -9.10 -7.82 8.29
CA ASP A 142 -9.82 -7.99 9.55
C ASP A 142 -10.71 -6.77 9.88
N CYS A 143 -10.33 -5.55 9.43
CA CYS A 143 -11.05 -4.32 9.72
C CYS A 143 -11.96 -3.82 8.59
N LEU A 144 -11.71 -4.22 7.33
CA LEU A 144 -12.45 -3.72 6.17
C LEU A 144 -13.44 -4.77 5.64
N GLU A 145 -14.71 -4.39 5.54
CA GLU A 145 -15.76 -5.32 5.14
C GLU A 145 -15.69 -5.71 3.65
N GLY A 146 -15.85 -7.00 3.35
CA GLY A 146 -15.97 -7.52 1.99
C GLY A 146 -14.73 -7.42 1.11
N THR A 147 -13.57 -7.09 1.69
CA THR A 147 -12.30 -6.99 0.96
C THR A 147 -11.73 -8.36 0.61
N LYS A 148 -10.83 -8.39 -0.39
CA LYS A 148 -10.21 -9.63 -0.86
C LYS A 148 -8.71 -9.44 -1.05
N GLU A 149 -7.88 -10.23 -0.35
CA GLU A 149 -6.46 -10.34 -0.67
C GLU A 149 -6.30 -11.13 -1.98
N LYS A 150 -5.69 -10.52 -2.99
CA LYS A 150 -5.55 -11.08 -4.34
C LYS A 150 -4.13 -11.57 -4.62
N GLY A 151 -3.13 -11.00 -3.95
CA GLY A 151 -1.77 -11.45 -4.13
C GLY A 151 -0.73 -10.65 -3.37
N ILE A 152 0.43 -11.28 -3.18
CA ILE A 152 1.57 -10.69 -2.48
C ILE A 152 2.84 -10.87 -3.31
N ILE A 153 3.58 -9.79 -3.49
CA ILE A 153 4.94 -9.82 -4.03
C ILE A 153 5.92 -9.74 -2.87
N TYR A 154 6.78 -10.76 -2.79
CA TYR A 154 7.89 -10.81 -1.85
C TYR A 154 9.19 -10.53 -2.59
N GLY A 155 9.67 -9.28 -2.57
CA GLY A 155 10.97 -8.85 -3.10
C GLY A 155 12.04 -9.05 -2.04
N LEU A 156 12.55 -10.28 -1.92
CA LEU A 156 13.48 -10.69 -0.86
C LEU A 156 14.93 -10.61 -1.30
N GLY A 157 15.87 -10.55 -0.33
CA GLY A 157 17.30 -10.53 -0.58
C GLY A 157 17.79 -9.20 -1.19
N VAL A 158 17.08 -8.09 -0.97
CA VAL A 158 17.43 -6.78 -1.54
C VAL A 158 17.59 -5.72 -0.44
N TRP A 159 18.81 -5.21 -0.29
CA TRP A 159 19.19 -4.22 0.71
C TRP A 159 19.43 -2.83 0.12
N LYS A 160 20.30 -2.76 -0.89
CA LYS A 160 20.66 -1.51 -1.53
C LYS A 160 19.56 -1.05 -2.48
N LYS A 161 19.48 0.27 -2.68
CA LYS A 161 18.56 0.87 -3.63
C LYS A 161 18.79 0.30 -5.03
N GLY A 162 17.74 -0.20 -5.68
CA GLY A 162 17.75 -0.67 -7.05
C GLY A 162 18.18 -2.13 -7.25
N GLU A 163 18.60 -2.85 -6.21
CA GLU A 163 18.97 -4.27 -6.33
C GLU A 163 17.86 -5.14 -6.89
N ILE A 164 16.61 -4.77 -6.67
CA ILE A 164 15.44 -5.46 -7.21
C ILE A 164 15.46 -5.59 -8.73
N SER A 165 16.19 -4.70 -9.44
CA SER A 165 16.26 -4.68 -10.91
C SER A 165 16.93 -5.92 -11.50
N THR A 166 17.77 -6.60 -10.73
CA THR A 166 18.47 -7.82 -11.15
C THR A 166 17.71 -9.10 -10.81
N THR A 167 16.50 -8.96 -10.29
CA THR A 167 15.68 -10.09 -9.82
C THR A 167 14.45 -10.30 -10.71
N PRO A 168 13.79 -11.47 -10.67
CA PRO A 168 12.58 -11.71 -11.44
C PRO A 168 11.33 -10.99 -10.88
N PHE A 169 11.46 -10.25 -9.78
CA PHE A 169 10.31 -9.66 -9.11
C PHE A 169 9.69 -8.49 -9.87
N LEU A 170 10.45 -7.76 -10.70
CA LEU A 170 9.90 -6.69 -11.55
C LEU A 170 8.89 -7.26 -12.57
N GLU A 171 9.25 -8.35 -13.24
CA GLU A 171 8.36 -9.02 -14.20
C GLU A 171 7.12 -9.59 -13.49
N LYS A 172 7.30 -10.13 -12.28
CA LYS A 172 6.18 -10.60 -11.47
C LYS A 172 5.23 -9.46 -11.09
N ALA A 173 5.76 -8.28 -10.74
CA ALA A 173 4.97 -7.11 -10.42
C ALA A 173 4.17 -6.61 -11.64
N TYR A 174 4.80 -6.54 -12.82
CA TYR A 174 4.14 -6.19 -14.06
C TYR A 174 2.98 -7.15 -14.37
N LYS A 175 3.23 -8.46 -14.34
CA LYS A 175 2.18 -9.48 -14.58
C LYS A 175 1.03 -9.38 -13.58
N MET A 176 1.34 -9.10 -12.32
CA MET A 176 0.32 -8.95 -11.28
C MET A 176 -0.53 -7.71 -11.53
N GLY A 177 0.07 -6.59 -11.92
CA GLY A 177 -0.66 -5.38 -12.30
C GLY A 177 -1.52 -5.56 -13.55
N LYS A 178 -1.02 -6.32 -14.54
CA LYS A 178 -1.75 -6.61 -15.77
C LYS A 178 -2.98 -7.49 -15.56
N ASN A 179 -2.99 -8.30 -14.50
CA ASN A 179 -4.05 -9.26 -14.20
C ASN A 179 -4.91 -8.83 -12.97
N CYS A 180 -4.78 -7.62 -12.49
CA CYS A 180 -5.54 -7.14 -11.32
C CYS A 180 -7.00 -6.77 -11.61
#